data_2e3b290498ef411afa26b68ec1a8b34c
#
_entry.id   2e3b290498ef411afa26b68ec1a8b34c
#
_cell.length_a   1.000
_cell.length_b   1.000
_cell.length_c   1.000
_cell.angle_alpha   90.00
_cell.angle_beta   90.00
_cell.angle_gamma   90.00
#
_symmetry.space_group_name_H-M   'P 1'
#
loop_
_entity.id
_entity.type
_entity.pdbx_description
1 polymer ?
#
loop_
_entity_poly.entity_id
_entity_poly.type
_entity_poly.pdbx_seq_one_letter_code
_entity_poly.pdbx_strand_id
1 'polypeptide(L)'
;MALYALGDRRPNLSPTAWVAPSAELIGDVVLGAEASIWFGAVIRADNTAITIGARSNVQDGAMLHSDPGAPLSVAEDCTIGHHAILHGCTIGARVLVGMGAIILNHAVIGEDCLVGAGALVTEGKTFPPRSLIVGSPARAVRTLDDAALEGLRRSAAHYATRGRTYAETLVRID
;
A
#
# COMPACT_ATOMS: atom_id res chain seq x y z
N MET A 1 -4.81 10.51 -14.05
CA MET A 1 -5.33 10.15 -12.73
C MET A 1 -6.74 10.64 -12.57
N ALA A 2 -7.58 9.85 -11.92
CA ALA A 2 -8.95 10.27 -11.57
C ALA A 2 -9.03 10.47 -10.05
N LEU A 3 -9.29 11.71 -9.63
CA LEU A 3 -9.52 12.08 -8.24
C LEU A 3 -10.99 12.42 -8.06
N TYR A 4 -11.66 11.75 -7.15
CA TYR A 4 -13.09 11.95 -6.91
C TYR A 4 -13.35 12.46 -5.50
N ALA A 5 -14.08 13.57 -5.41
CA ALA A 5 -14.67 14.00 -4.15
C ALA A 5 -15.98 13.25 -3.90
N LEU A 6 -16.25 12.95 -2.63
CA LEU A 6 -17.51 12.40 -2.16
C LEU A 6 -18.06 13.31 -1.05
N GLY A 7 -18.94 14.22 -1.38
CA GLY A 7 -19.31 15.32 -0.50
C GLY A 7 -18.08 16.18 -0.17
N ASP A 8 -17.81 16.36 1.11
CA ASP A 8 -16.67 17.14 1.59
C ASP A 8 -15.35 16.34 1.66
N ARG A 9 -15.40 15.03 1.47
CA ARG A 9 -14.23 14.16 1.49
C ARG A 9 -13.50 14.26 0.16
N ARG A 10 -12.20 14.56 0.19
CA ARG A 10 -11.37 14.78 -1.01
C ARG A 10 -9.99 14.16 -0.83
N PRO A 11 -9.40 13.59 -1.88
CA PRO A 11 -8.01 13.21 -1.84
C PRO A 11 -7.10 14.40 -1.54
N ASN A 12 -6.19 14.20 -0.58
CA ASN A 12 -5.16 15.17 -0.18
C ASN A 12 -3.79 14.56 -0.47
N LEU A 13 -3.10 15.09 -1.47
CA LEU A 13 -1.85 14.57 -1.98
C LEU A 13 -0.70 15.51 -1.66
N SER A 14 0.41 14.94 -1.15
CA SER A 14 1.67 15.70 -1.11
C SER A 14 2.04 16.18 -2.53
N PRO A 15 2.61 17.38 -2.69
CA PRO A 15 3.06 17.88 -3.99
C PRO A 15 4.07 16.99 -4.72
N THR A 16 4.77 16.12 -3.98
CA THR A 16 5.75 15.17 -4.53
C THR A 16 5.20 13.76 -4.74
N ALA A 17 3.93 13.51 -4.42
CA ALA A 17 3.29 12.24 -4.69
C ALA A 17 2.99 12.09 -6.19
N TRP A 18 3.13 10.87 -6.71
CA TRP A 18 2.81 10.55 -8.11
C TRP A 18 1.65 9.58 -8.18
N VAL A 19 0.71 9.84 -9.09
CA VAL A 19 -0.46 8.98 -9.35
C VAL A 19 -0.56 8.71 -10.84
N ALA A 20 -0.58 7.43 -11.21
CA ALA A 20 -0.71 7.01 -12.61
C ALA A 20 -2.02 7.51 -13.24
N PRO A 21 -2.04 7.77 -14.57
CA PRO A 21 -3.23 8.28 -15.26
C PRO A 21 -4.50 7.42 -15.11
N SER A 22 -4.34 6.09 -14.97
CA SER A 22 -5.44 5.13 -14.82
C SER A 22 -5.71 4.70 -13.38
N ALA A 23 -5.03 5.27 -12.39
CA ALA A 23 -5.34 5.05 -10.99
C ALA A 23 -6.51 5.94 -10.54
N GLU A 24 -7.32 5.44 -9.61
CA GLU A 24 -8.50 6.13 -9.08
C GLU A 24 -8.41 6.30 -7.56
N LEU A 25 -8.55 7.54 -7.09
CA LEU A 25 -8.58 7.89 -5.67
C LEU A 25 -9.91 8.56 -5.34
N ILE A 26 -10.66 7.99 -4.40
CA ILE A 26 -12.03 8.38 -4.10
C ILE A 26 -12.18 8.70 -2.62
N GLY A 27 -12.69 9.88 -2.28
CA GLY A 27 -13.01 10.28 -0.90
C GLY A 27 -11.77 10.70 -0.08
N ASP A 28 -11.72 10.32 1.18
CA ASP A 28 -10.72 10.78 2.16
C ASP A 28 -9.39 10.00 2.07
N VAL A 29 -8.69 10.16 0.96
CA VAL A 29 -7.38 9.54 0.70
C VAL A 29 -6.27 10.54 0.99
N VAL A 30 -5.26 10.15 1.79
CA VAL A 30 -4.09 10.99 2.09
C VAL A 30 -2.83 10.30 1.57
N LEU A 31 -2.07 11.01 0.71
CA LEU A 31 -0.78 10.53 0.20
C LEU A 31 0.37 11.37 0.76
N GLY A 32 1.33 10.70 1.39
CA GLY A 32 2.58 11.30 1.87
C GLY A 32 3.56 11.67 0.76
N ALA A 33 4.66 12.30 1.14
CA ALA A 33 5.70 12.74 0.22
C ALA A 33 6.31 11.55 -0.55
N GLU A 34 6.49 11.70 -1.86
CA GLU A 34 7.05 10.69 -2.76
C GLU A 34 6.29 9.35 -2.77
N ALA A 35 5.06 9.30 -2.24
CA ALA A 35 4.19 8.14 -2.41
C ALA A 35 3.82 7.98 -3.89
N SER A 36 3.69 6.73 -4.35
CA SER A 36 3.34 6.47 -5.75
C SER A 36 2.21 5.45 -5.89
N ILE A 37 1.20 5.80 -6.69
CA ILE A 37 0.03 4.96 -6.99
C ILE A 37 0.06 4.60 -8.47
N TRP A 38 0.13 3.30 -8.75
CA TRP A 38 0.42 2.77 -10.08
C TRP A 38 -0.84 2.44 -10.88
N PHE A 39 -0.67 1.97 -12.11
CA PHE A 39 -1.75 1.86 -13.09
C PHE A 39 -2.87 0.91 -12.64
N GLY A 40 -4.11 1.35 -12.79
CA GLY A 40 -5.30 0.56 -12.43
C GLY A 40 -5.48 0.31 -10.93
N ALA A 41 -4.64 0.88 -10.07
CA ALA A 41 -4.89 0.82 -8.63
C ALA A 41 -6.09 1.68 -8.24
N VAL A 42 -6.91 1.17 -7.32
CA VAL A 42 -8.09 1.89 -6.81
C VAL A 42 -7.99 2.03 -5.30
N ILE A 43 -8.10 3.26 -4.81
CA ILE A 43 -8.14 3.57 -3.38
C ILE A 43 -9.46 4.27 -3.10
N ARG A 44 -10.39 3.57 -2.40
CA ARG A 44 -11.72 4.09 -2.12
C ARG A 44 -11.94 4.29 -0.62
N ALA A 45 -11.87 5.54 -0.18
CA ALA A 45 -12.01 6.00 1.20
C ALA A 45 -13.37 6.69 1.41
N ASP A 46 -14.44 5.96 1.17
CA ASP A 46 -15.82 6.43 1.30
C ASP A 46 -16.44 6.19 2.69
N ASN A 47 -15.83 5.36 3.51
CA ASN A 47 -16.24 5.10 4.89
C ASN A 47 -15.34 5.79 5.91
N THR A 48 -14.06 5.45 5.93
CA THR A 48 -13.04 6.03 6.80
C THR A 48 -11.83 6.44 5.97
N ALA A 49 -10.95 7.27 6.53
CA ALA A 49 -9.74 7.72 5.86
C ALA A 49 -8.82 6.54 5.48
N ILE A 50 -8.15 6.66 4.34
CA ILE A 50 -7.06 5.78 3.89
C ILE A 50 -5.79 6.62 3.76
N THR A 51 -4.74 6.25 4.51
CA THR A 51 -3.47 6.97 4.52
C THR A 51 -2.35 6.12 3.93
N ILE A 52 -1.58 6.71 3.01
CA ILE A 52 -0.38 6.09 2.43
C ILE A 52 0.82 6.98 2.80
N GLY A 53 1.73 6.41 3.59
CA GLY A 53 2.91 7.09 4.10
C GLY A 53 3.93 7.47 3.02
N ALA A 54 4.90 8.28 3.42
CA ALA A 54 5.94 8.78 2.53
C ALA A 54 6.74 7.64 1.88
N ARG A 55 7.11 7.79 0.60
CA ARG A 55 7.89 6.84 -0.21
C ARG A 55 7.27 5.44 -0.35
N SER A 56 6.02 5.27 0.07
CA SER A 56 5.28 4.02 -0.10
C SER A 56 4.68 3.93 -1.50
N ASN A 57 4.59 2.72 -2.03
CA ASN A 57 4.02 2.50 -3.35
C ASN A 57 2.86 1.51 -3.31
N VAL A 58 1.82 1.80 -4.10
CA VAL A 58 0.66 0.93 -4.34
C VAL A 58 0.68 0.54 -5.80
N GLN A 59 1.02 -0.70 -6.09
CA GLN A 59 1.33 -1.17 -7.43
C GLN A 59 0.08 -1.47 -8.25
N ASP A 60 0.31 -1.77 -9.53
CA ASP A 60 -0.72 -1.90 -10.56
C ASP A 60 -1.85 -2.86 -10.14
N GLY A 61 -3.09 -2.42 -10.32
CA GLY A 61 -4.28 -3.20 -10.03
C GLY A 61 -4.57 -3.48 -8.56
N ALA A 62 -3.79 -2.93 -7.61
CA ALA A 62 -4.07 -3.10 -6.19
C ALA A 62 -5.37 -2.39 -5.80
N MET A 63 -6.13 -2.98 -4.85
CA MET A 63 -7.40 -2.47 -4.34
C MET A 63 -7.30 -2.18 -2.85
N LEU A 64 -7.53 -0.93 -2.46
CA LEU A 64 -7.54 -0.49 -1.06
C LEU A 64 -8.91 0.08 -0.71
N HIS A 65 -9.50 -0.45 0.37
CA HIS A 65 -10.79 0.00 0.86
C HIS A 65 -10.86 -0.04 2.39
N SER A 66 -11.84 0.63 2.96
CA SER A 66 -12.06 0.69 4.41
C SER A 66 -13.55 0.58 4.74
N ASP A 67 -13.87 -0.03 5.88
CA ASP A 67 -15.22 -0.08 6.43
C ASP A 67 -15.43 0.97 7.54
N PRO A 68 -16.67 1.28 7.92
CA PRO A 68 -16.95 2.04 9.13
C PRO A 68 -16.29 1.39 10.35
N GLY A 69 -15.45 2.17 11.07
CA GLY A 69 -14.71 1.67 12.23
C GLY A 69 -13.43 0.89 11.93
N ALA A 70 -13.12 0.63 10.64
CA ALA A 70 -11.92 -0.06 10.20
C ALA A 70 -11.11 0.81 9.22
N PRO A 71 -10.39 1.84 9.68
CA PRO A 71 -9.54 2.67 8.84
C PRO A 71 -8.38 1.85 8.26
N LEU A 72 -7.86 2.30 7.11
CA LEU A 72 -6.69 1.68 6.50
C LEU A 72 -5.50 2.63 6.57
N SER A 73 -4.39 2.15 7.10
CA SER A 73 -3.15 2.90 7.14
C SER A 73 -1.96 2.09 6.62
N VAL A 74 -1.19 2.68 5.74
CA VAL A 74 0.10 2.17 5.27
C VAL A 74 1.15 3.19 5.70
N ALA A 75 2.12 2.77 6.52
CA ALA A 75 3.20 3.64 6.97
C ALA A 75 4.19 3.95 5.84
N GLU A 76 5.31 4.60 6.17
CA GLU A 76 6.34 4.98 5.20
C GLU A 76 7.16 3.78 4.70
N ASP A 77 7.79 3.96 3.53
CA ASP A 77 8.70 3.01 2.90
C ASP A 77 8.11 1.62 2.65
N CYS A 78 6.80 1.54 2.39
CA CYS A 78 6.10 0.29 2.12
C CYS A 78 5.99 -0.01 0.63
N THR A 79 5.99 -1.29 0.29
CA THR A 79 5.69 -1.79 -1.06
C THR A 79 4.42 -2.62 -1.02
N ILE A 80 3.34 -2.15 -1.66
CA ILE A 80 2.10 -2.90 -1.83
C ILE A 80 2.08 -3.48 -3.24
N GLY A 81 2.29 -4.79 -3.33
CA GLY A 81 2.49 -5.50 -4.60
C GLY A 81 1.28 -5.50 -5.52
N HIS A 82 1.53 -5.79 -6.79
CA HIS A 82 0.49 -5.83 -7.84
C HIS A 82 -0.70 -6.68 -7.43
N HIS A 83 -1.91 -6.18 -7.69
CA HIS A 83 -3.18 -6.86 -7.38
C HIS A 83 -3.38 -7.24 -5.90
N ALA A 84 -2.63 -6.68 -4.97
CA ALA A 84 -2.89 -6.89 -3.56
C ALA A 84 -4.21 -6.21 -3.15
N ILE A 85 -4.91 -6.83 -2.18
CA ILE A 85 -6.14 -6.28 -1.61
C ILE A 85 -5.87 -5.96 -0.14
N LEU A 86 -5.99 -4.68 0.22
CA LEU A 86 -5.94 -4.22 1.61
C LEU A 86 -7.30 -3.68 2.01
N HIS A 87 -7.83 -4.19 3.11
CA HIS A 87 -9.15 -3.82 3.58
C HIS A 87 -9.13 -3.53 5.08
N GLY A 88 -9.28 -2.25 5.48
CA GLY A 88 -9.42 -1.83 6.88
C GLY A 88 -8.29 -2.29 7.81
N CYS A 89 -7.05 -2.29 7.36
CA CYS A 89 -5.91 -2.85 8.07
C CYS A 89 -4.80 -1.81 8.35
N THR A 90 -3.86 -2.17 9.22
CA THR A 90 -2.69 -1.36 9.56
C THR A 90 -1.42 -2.03 9.07
N ILE A 91 -0.67 -1.34 8.22
CA ILE A 91 0.62 -1.79 7.69
C ILE A 91 1.73 -0.90 8.28
N GLY A 92 2.61 -1.51 9.06
CA GLY A 92 3.78 -0.85 9.66
C GLY A 92 4.81 -0.41 8.63
N ALA A 93 5.79 0.37 9.05
CA ALA A 93 6.82 0.90 8.16
C ALA A 93 7.68 -0.20 7.51
N ARG A 94 8.16 0.05 6.30
CA ARG A 94 9.08 -0.83 5.56
C ARG A 94 8.55 -2.25 5.31
N VAL A 95 7.22 -2.40 5.24
CA VAL A 95 6.56 -3.68 4.93
C VAL A 95 6.49 -3.86 3.42
N LEU A 96 6.75 -5.09 2.97
CA LEU A 96 6.43 -5.51 1.62
C LEU A 96 5.24 -6.47 1.68
N VAL A 97 4.15 -6.08 1.02
CA VAL A 97 2.99 -6.94 0.76
C VAL A 97 3.15 -7.52 -0.64
N GLY A 98 3.25 -8.84 -0.73
CA GLY A 98 3.46 -9.56 -1.99
C GLY A 98 2.26 -9.47 -2.94
N MET A 99 2.51 -9.71 -4.21
CA MET A 99 1.50 -9.69 -5.29
C MET A 99 0.30 -10.58 -4.97
N GLY A 100 -0.92 -10.06 -5.16
CA GLY A 100 -2.15 -10.81 -4.93
C GLY A 100 -2.45 -11.18 -3.48
N ALA A 101 -1.68 -10.69 -2.51
CA ALA A 101 -1.99 -10.93 -1.10
C ALA A 101 -3.26 -10.19 -0.68
N ILE A 102 -4.01 -10.76 0.26
CA ILE A 102 -5.25 -10.19 0.80
C ILE A 102 -5.07 -9.98 2.31
N ILE A 103 -5.33 -8.77 2.78
CA ILE A 103 -5.24 -8.42 4.20
C ILE A 103 -6.57 -7.78 4.63
N LEU A 104 -7.24 -8.41 5.60
CA LEU A 104 -8.60 -8.07 5.99
C LEU A 104 -8.66 -7.11 7.19
N ASN A 105 -9.89 -6.69 7.55
CA ASN A 105 -10.18 -5.69 8.58
C ASN A 105 -9.45 -5.97 9.91
N HIS A 106 -8.99 -4.90 10.54
CA HIS A 106 -8.34 -4.92 11.84
C HIS A 106 -7.05 -5.76 11.91
N ALA A 107 -6.56 -6.26 10.77
CA ALA A 107 -5.26 -6.91 10.74
C ALA A 107 -4.14 -5.88 10.95
N VAL A 108 -3.11 -6.27 11.69
CA VAL A 108 -1.94 -5.42 11.97
C VAL A 108 -0.67 -6.16 11.54
N ILE A 109 0.02 -5.59 10.57
CA ILE A 109 1.33 -6.07 10.13
C ILE A 109 2.39 -5.16 10.76
N GLY A 110 3.23 -5.71 11.63
CA GLY A 110 4.33 -4.98 12.25
C GLY A 110 5.35 -4.47 11.22
N GLU A 111 6.21 -3.57 11.63
CA GLU A 111 7.25 -3.00 10.75
C GLU A 111 8.25 -4.06 10.25
N ASP A 112 8.92 -3.76 9.14
CA ASP A 112 9.95 -4.63 8.56
C ASP A 112 9.46 -6.06 8.24
N CYS A 113 8.17 -6.27 7.97
CA CYS A 113 7.58 -7.56 7.61
C CYS A 113 7.57 -7.79 6.09
N LEU A 114 7.57 -9.06 5.70
CA LEU A 114 7.30 -9.50 4.34
C LEU A 114 6.07 -10.40 4.35
N VAL A 115 4.99 -9.95 3.71
CA VAL A 115 3.81 -10.76 3.41
C VAL A 115 4.02 -11.40 2.02
N GLY A 116 4.02 -12.73 1.95
CA GLY A 116 4.27 -13.44 0.71
C GLY A 116 3.15 -13.27 -0.31
N ALA A 117 3.48 -13.47 -1.59
CA ALA A 117 2.50 -13.40 -2.68
C ALA A 117 1.34 -14.40 -2.45
N GLY A 118 0.10 -13.95 -2.73
CA GLY A 118 -1.11 -14.77 -2.54
C GLY A 118 -1.45 -15.12 -1.10
N ALA A 119 -0.79 -14.54 -0.10
CA ALA A 119 -1.10 -14.79 1.31
C ALA A 119 -2.47 -14.21 1.68
N LEU A 120 -3.24 -14.91 2.54
CA LEU A 120 -4.51 -14.44 3.09
C LEU A 120 -4.36 -14.17 4.59
N VAL A 121 -4.24 -12.90 4.96
CA VAL A 121 -4.27 -12.43 6.34
C VAL A 121 -5.72 -12.20 6.75
N THR A 122 -6.22 -13.04 7.64
CA THR A 122 -7.59 -12.97 8.12
C THR A 122 -7.80 -11.82 9.11
N GLU A 123 -9.05 -11.43 9.28
CA GLU A 123 -9.48 -10.32 10.13
C GLU A 123 -8.89 -10.40 11.56
N GLY A 124 -8.49 -9.25 12.10
CA GLY A 124 -7.98 -9.10 13.47
C GLY A 124 -6.62 -9.74 13.75
N LYS A 125 -5.96 -10.32 12.76
CA LYS A 125 -4.63 -10.94 12.95
C LYS A 125 -3.55 -9.88 13.15
N THR A 126 -2.70 -10.11 14.14
CA THR A 126 -1.53 -9.27 14.42
C THR A 126 -0.26 -10.07 14.23
N PHE A 127 0.70 -9.50 13.49
CA PHE A 127 2.02 -10.08 13.28
C PHE A 127 3.10 -9.14 13.85
N PRO A 128 4.05 -9.67 14.64
CA PRO A 128 5.14 -8.88 15.20
C PRO A 128 6.09 -8.39 14.10
N PRO A 129 6.91 -7.36 14.39
CA PRO A 129 7.93 -6.88 13.46
C PRO A 129 8.87 -7.98 12.94
N ARG A 130 9.43 -7.76 11.74
CA ARG A 130 10.41 -8.63 11.09
C ARG A 130 9.88 -10.04 10.77
N SER A 131 8.57 -10.21 10.61
CA SER A 131 7.97 -11.52 10.29
C SER A 131 7.95 -11.79 8.79
N LEU A 132 8.30 -13.02 8.40
CA LEU A 132 7.89 -13.60 7.11
C LEU A 132 6.52 -14.24 7.28
N ILE A 133 5.52 -13.72 6.56
CA ILE A 133 4.10 -14.08 6.70
C ILE A 133 3.64 -14.70 5.39
N VAL A 134 3.26 -15.97 5.40
CA VAL A 134 2.88 -16.72 4.17
C VAL A 134 1.71 -17.66 4.42
N GLY A 135 1.01 -18.03 3.35
CA GLY A 135 -0.04 -19.05 3.36
C GLY A 135 -1.46 -18.49 3.34
N SER A 136 -2.44 -19.39 3.26
CA SER A 136 -3.89 -19.09 3.28
C SER A 136 -4.59 -20.16 4.15
N PRO A 137 -4.96 -19.82 5.41
CA PRO A 137 -4.71 -18.57 6.13
C PRO A 137 -3.22 -18.34 6.43
N ALA A 138 -2.80 -17.08 6.44
CA ALA A 138 -1.40 -16.71 6.60
C ALA A 138 -0.88 -16.92 8.03
N ARG A 139 0.40 -17.29 8.14
CA ARG A 139 1.12 -17.47 9.40
C ARG A 139 2.52 -16.87 9.30
N ALA A 140 3.06 -16.38 10.42
CA ALA A 140 4.46 -16.07 10.53
C ALA A 140 5.26 -17.37 10.59
N VAL A 141 6.20 -17.56 9.66
CA VAL A 141 6.99 -18.80 9.54
C VAL A 141 8.44 -18.65 9.98
N ARG A 142 8.98 -17.42 9.98
CA ARG A 142 10.30 -17.11 10.52
C ARG A 142 10.48 -15.61 10.73
N THR A 143 11.50 -15.22 11.46
CA THR A 143 11.98 -13.83 11.54
C THR A 143 12.88 -13.54 10.34
N LEU A 144 12.77 -12.33 9.78
CA LEU A 144 13.63 -11.85 8.69
C LEU A 144 15.00 -11.45 9.23
N ASP A 145 16.05 -11.80 8.50
CA ASP A 145 17.41 -11.36 8.75
C ASP A 145 17.68 -9.96 8.16
N ASP A 146 18.80 -9.37 8.49
CA ASP A 146 19.14 -8.01 8.05
C ASP A 146 19.31 -7.89 6.53
N ALA A 147 19.72 -8.96 5.85
CA ALA A 147 19.79 -8.98 4.38
C ALA A 147 18.39 -8.90 3.74
N ALA A 148 17.41 -9.59 4.32
CA ALA A 148 16.01 -9.49 3.88
C ALA A 148 15.46 -8.08 4.13
N LEU A 149 15.73 -7.48 5.30
CA LEU A 149 15.29 -6.10 5.60
C LEU A 149 15.86 -5.08 4.62
N GLU A 150 17.13 -5.22 4.27
CA GLU A 150 17.75 -4.36 3.25
C GLU A 150 17.07 -4.55 1.87
N GLY A 151 16.61 -5.76 1.55
CA GLY A 151 15.79 -6.03 0.36
C GLY A 151 14.48 -5.25 0.36
N LEU A 152 13.77 -5.17 1.51
CA LEU A 152 12.53 -4.40 1.64
C LEU A 152 12.79 -2.91 1.39
N ARG A 153 13.82 -2.34 2.01
CA ARG A 153 14.20 -0.93 1.85
C ARG A 153 14.54 -0.59 0.40
N ARG A 154 15.33 -1.45 -0.27
CA ARG A 154 15.66 -1.26 -1.69
C ARG A 154 14.43 -1.29 -2.58
N SER A 155 13.45 -2.15 -2.28
CA SER A 155 12.19 -2.20 -3.03
C SER A 155 11.45 -0.86 -2.97
N ALA A 156 11.22 -0.33 -1.78
CA ALA A 156 10.53 0.95 -1.59
C ALA A 156 11.30 2.11 -2.25
N ALA A 157 12.62 2.21 -2.02
CA ALA A 157 13.47 3.25 -2.61
C ALA A 157 13.48 3.20 -4.15
N HIS A 158 13.46 1.99 -4.74
CA HIS A 158 13.36 1.81 -6.18
C HIS A 158 12.05 2.41 -6.72
N TYR A 159 10.91 2.14 -6.07
CA TYR A 159 9.62 2.66 -6.50
C TYR A 159 9.48 4.17 -6.28
N ALA A 160 10.03 4.73 -5.20
CA ALA A 160 10.09 6.18 -5.02
C ALA A 160 10.86 6.86 -6.16
N THR A 161 12.00 6.29 -6.56
CA THR A 161 12.77 6.78 -7.73
C THR A 161 11.98 6.63 -9.02
N ARG A 162 11.34 5.47 -9.25
CA ARG A 162 10.51 5.26 -10.44
C ARG A 162 9.33 6.22 -10.51
N GLY A 163 8.66 6.50 -9.38
CA GLY A 163 7.57 7.48 -9.34
C GLY A 163 8.02 8.86 -9.83
N ARG A 164 9.19 9.34 -9.40
CA ARG A 164 9.78 10.59 -9.91
C ARG A 164 10.07 10.52 -11.41
N THR A 165 10.71 9.44 -11.87
CA THR A 165 10.99 9.26 -13.30
C THR A 165 9.71 9.29 -14.14
N TYR A 166 8.65 8.60 -13.69
CA TYR A 166 7.37 8.58 -14.40
C TYR A 166 6.68 9.94 -14.39
N ALA A 167 6.79 10.70 -13.28
CA ALA A 167 6.27 12.07 -13.23
C ALA A 167 6.91 12.99 -14.28
N GLU A 168 8.19 12.77 -14.57
CA GLU A 168 8.97 13.60 -15.50
C GLU A 168 8.89 13.13 -16.96
N THR A 169 8.80 11.82 -17.19
CA THR A 169 9.07 11.24 -18.53
C THR A 169 7.89 10.50 -19.14
N LEU A 170 6.85 10.15 -18.37
CA LEU A 170 5.72 9.41 -18.90
C LEU A 170 4.91 10.27 -19.90
N VAL A 171 4.83 9.82 -21.14
CA VAL A 171 4.03 10.48 -22.19
C VAL A 171 3.06 9.47 -22.80
N ARG A 172 1.77 9.84 -22.87
CA ARG A 172 0.78 9.07 -23.61
C ARG A 172 0.96 9.34 -25.11
N ILE A 173 0.97 8.29 -25.93
CA ILE A 173 1.30 8.36 -27.37
C ILE A 173 0.11 8.07 -28.30
N ASP A 174 -1.10 7.93 -27.72
CA ASP A 174 -2.37 7.70 -28.47
C ASP A 174 -3.46 8.73 -28.05
#